data_c440745a9f4f956b0866e0b20a64cc6c
#
_entry.id   c440745a9f4f956b0866e0b20a64cc6c
#
_cell.length_a   1.000
_cell.length_b   1.000
_cell.length_c   1.000
_cell.angle_alpha   90.00
_cell.angle_beta   90.00
_cell.angle_gamma   90.00
#
_symmetry.space_group_name_H-M   'P 1'
#
loop_
_entity.id
_entity.type
_entity.pdbx_description
1 polymer ?
#
loop_
_entity_poly.entity_id
_entity_poly.type
_entity_poly.pdbx_seq_one_letter_code
_entity_poly.pdbx_strand_id
1 'polypeptide(L)'
;MGKKENRLLEKSTKSCIVDNRKFLEDIRMNKIKRYLGGLAFLALAVIFSGGGIQAKAMKLSAESAVVMDVQSGAILYQKNMDKQEYPASITKVMTAMLAIENSSLDEVVTYSAKALQLESGASNIQLKKGEKITMEESLYAILLMSANEACNGVAEHIAGSTDNYVKMMNNRAKELGCTGTHFANTNGLWQQDHYTTAHDMALIARAAYKNPTFAKITGTKRYNIPKTNKSKTGHALHNHHQMLLAGTHPQYVYEYCVGGKTGYTSKCRYTLITYAKKNGMTLVSVVMRADSPWDTNNEYTDTIKLLNTTFEKYKRYNIQNDAVKEINNNYLFTKFSPFFNSNNSPLTIDSDAGVMLPKGVDISKTQKKITMDEKSSKMVDGKKVIGHISYTYNRKEIGGSDIYYAKPAVASLNDSIDMADWFTEAVQTANKEPFQWKRLAVILILVVVILIVVIYIIHRMRAEREQRERRKRYRRTRKSYKKNRRY
;
A
#
# COMPACT_ATOMS: atom_id res chain seq x y z
N MET A 1 34.10 -89.43 11.35
CA MET A 1 33.39 -88.32 12.07
C MET A 1 33.82 -86.90 11.58
N GLY A 2 34.86 -86.74 10.79
CA GLY A 2 35.46 -85.40 10.51
C GLY A 2 34.85 -84.63 9.29
N LYS A 3 34.10 -85.28 8.33
CA LYS A 3 33.58 -84.53 7.15
C LYS A 3 32.27 -83.83 7.31
N LYS A 4 31.48 -84.10 8.38
CA LYS A 4 30.20 -83.43 8.60
C LYS A 4 30.37 -82.15 9.43
N GLU A 5 31.38 -82.07 10.31
CA GLU A 5 31.65 -80.89 11.11
C GLU A 5 32.26 -79.72 10.30
N ASN A 6 33.16 -80.04 9.33
CA ASN A 6 33.73 -79.04 8.45
C ASN A 6 32.71 -78.39 7.53
N ARG A 7 31.68 -79.12 7.07
CA ARG A 7 30.60 -78.53 6.24
C ARG A 7 29.67 -77.57 7.07
N LEU A 8 29.53 -77.82 8.34
CA LEU A 8 28.71 -76.94 9.24
C LEU A 8 29.44 -75.67 9.64
N LEU A 9 30.76 -75.75 9.80
CA LEU A 9 31.60 -74.58 10.04
C LEU A 9 31.71 -73.69 8.78
N GLU A 10 31.84 -74.29 7.59
CA GLU A 10 31.89 -73.51 6.34
C GLU A 10 30.55 -72.83 5.99
N LYS A 11 29.43 -73.47 6.30
CA LYS A 11 28.10 -72.80 6.16
C LYS A 11 27.86 -71.69 7.20
N SER A 12 28.37 -71.84 8.42
CA SER A 12 28.29 -70.83 9.47
C SER A 12 29.13 -69.61 9.17
N THR A 13 30.35 -69.79 8.66
CA THR A 13 31.24 -68.68 8.27
C THR A 13 30.76 -67.95 7.01
N LYS A 14 30.23 -68.68 5.97
CA LYS A 14 29.62 -68.02 4.83
C LYS A 14 28.36 -67.23 5.17
N SER A 15 27.51 -67.73 6.10
CA SER A 15 26.35 -67.00 6.58
C SER A 15 26.73 -65.70 7.36
N CYS A 16 27.80 -65.75 8.17
CA CYS A 16 28.26 -64.58 8.93
C CYS A 16 28.89 -63.51 8.00
N ILE A 17 29.58 -63.92 6.94
CA ILE A 17 30.19 -62.97 5.98
C ILE A 17 29.12 -62.29 5.10
N VAL A 18 28.05 -63.03 4.73
CA VAL A 18 26.94 -62.47 3.96
C VAL A 18 26.09 -61.52 4.82
N ASP A 19 25.87 -61.81 6.12
CA ASP A 19 25.16 -60.94 7.03
C ASP A 19 25.96 -59.64 7.33
N ASN A 20 27.30 -59.72 7.42
CA ASN A 20 28.14 -58.53 7.61
C ASN A 20 28.19 -57.64 6.35
N ARG A 21 28.21 -58.21 5.14
CA ARG A 21 28.15 -57.42 3.90
C ARG A 21 26.83 -56.68 3.77
N LYS A 22 25.71 -57.34 4.01
CA LYS A 22 24.38 -56.67 4.02
C LYS A 22 24.24 -55.58 5.09
N PHE A 23 24.82 -55.79 6.26
CA PHE A 23 24.85 -54.82 7.32
C PHE A 23 25.67 -53.55 6.95
N LEU A 24 26.81 -53.74 6.28
CA LEU A 24 27.63 -52.64 5.77
C LEU A 24 26.98 -51.90 4.59
N GLU A 25 26.28 -52.61 3.70
CA GLU A 25 25.48 -52.01 2.62
C GLU A 25 24.30 -51.21 3.17
N ASP A 26 23.60 -51.71 4.20
CA ASP A 26 22.50 -50.99 4.85
C ASP A 26 22.97 -49.73 5.58
N ILE A 27 24.16 -49.75 6.20
CA ILE A 27 24.77 -48.55 6.80
C ILE A 27 25.16 -47.52 5.71
N ARG A 28 25.73 -47.99 4.61
CA ARG A 28 26.16 -47.16 3.47
C ARG A 28 24.92 -46.52 2.78
N MET A 29 23.88 -47.30 2.57
CA MET A 29 22.60 -46.79 2.01
C MET A 29 21.89 -45.82 2.94
N ASN A 30 21.91 -46.02 4.23
CA ASN A 30 21.34 -45.09 5.20
C ASN A 30 22.10 -43.76 5.31
N LYS A 31 23.45 -43.79 5.16
CA LYS A 31 24.26 -42.58 5.03
C LYS A 31 23.93 -41.82 3.74
N ILE A 32 23.89 -42.50 2.59
CA ILE A 32 23.54 -41.88 1.30
C ILE A 32 22.14 -41.29 1.34
N LYS A 33 21.15 -41.95 1.95
CA LYS A 33 19.78 -41.39 2.09
C LYS A 33 19.71 -40.18 3.03
N ARG A 34 20.55 -40.13 4.07
CA ARG A 34 20.68 -38.93 4.94
C ARG A 34 21.30 -37.77 4.16
N TYR A 35 22.31 -38.01 3.31
CA TYR A 35 22.92 -36.97 2.49
C TYR A 35 21.97 -36.50 1.37
N LEU A 36 21.23 -37.40 0.71
CA LEU A 36 20.21 -37.03 -0.29
C LEU A 36 19.02 -36.28 0.34
N GLY A 37 18.58 -36.69 1.53
CA GLY A 37 17.54 -35.96 2.29
C GLY A 37 18.01 -34.58 2.73
N GLY A 38 19.25 -34.45 3.16
CA GLY A 38 19.88 -33.17 3.50
C GLY A 38 20.03 -32.24 2.30
N LEU A 39 20.46 -32.79 1.14
CA LEU A 39 20.56 -32.03 -0.11
C LEU A 39 19.20 -31.60 -0.66
N ALA A 40 18.19 -32.45 -0.56
CA ALA A 40 16.81 -32.10 -0.95
C ALA A 40 16.22 -31.02 -0.02
N PHE A 41 16.51 -31.09 1.28
CA PHE A 41 16.09 -30.07 2.24
C PHE A 41 16.82 -28.73 2.01
N LEU A 42 18.13 -28.77 1.70
CA LEU A 42 18.91 -27.59 1.31
C LEU A 42 18.42 -26.99 -0.02
N ALA A 43 18.09 -27.81 -1.01
CA ALA A 43 17.52 -27.36 -2.27
C ALA A 43 16.12 -26.74 -2.09
N LEU A 44 15.26 -27.33 -1.24
CA LEU A 44 13.99 -26.72 -0.87
C LEU A 44 14.19 -25.41 -0.08
N ALA A 45 15.13 -25.35 0.85
CA ALA A 45 15.44 -24.13 1.60
C ALA A 45 15.98 -23.01 0.68
N VAL A 46 16.74 -23.33 -0.37
CA VAL A 46 17.21 -22.38 -1.40
C VAL A 46 16.06 -21.92 -2.31
N ILE A 47 15.08 -22.78 -2.60
CA ILE A 47 13.88 -22.44 -3.39
C ILE A 47 12.91 -21.58 -2.54
N PHE A 48 12.83 -21.80 -1.22
CA PHE A 48 12.04 -20.98 -0.30
C PHE A 48 12.75 -19.71 0.18
N SER A 49 14.06 -19.69 0.21
CA SER A 49 14.83 -18.45 0.26
C SER A 49 14.85 -17.84 -1.14
N GLY A 50 13.66 -17.51 -1.67
CA GLY A 50 13.55 -16.66 -2.84
C GLY A 50 14.44 -15.47 -2.60
N GLY A 51 15.58 -15.43 -3.30
CA GLY A 51 16.56 -14.36 -3.22
C GLY A 51 15.94 -13.04 -3.65
N GLY A 52 15.10 -12.49 -2.77
CA GLY A 52 14.83 -11.09 -2.77
C GLY A 52 16.19 -10.44 -2.57
N ILE A 53 16.76 -9.87 -3.62
CA ILE A 53 17.79 -8.87 -3.49
C ILE A 53 17.22 -7.89 -2.47
N GLN A 54 17.64 -7.98 -1.22
CA GLN A 54 17.31 -6.97 -0.21
C GLN A 54 17.94 -5.69 -0.74
N ALA A 55 17.12 -4.92 -1.47
CA ALA A 55 17.51 -3.57 -1.82
C ALA A 55 17.88 -2.91 -0.50
N LYS A 56 19.17 -2.52 -0.37
CA LYS A 56 19.72 -1.91 0.83
C LYS A 56 18.74 -0.84 1.30
N ALA A 57 18.11 -1.05 2.45
CA ALA A 57 17.05 -0.18 2.94
C ALA A 57 17.58 1.25 2.96
N MET A 58 16.86 2.17 2.36
CA MET A 58 17.24 3.57 2.31
C MET A 58 17.33 4.10 3.74
N LYS A 59 18.52 4.56 4.14
CA LYS A 59 18.69 5.14 5.46
C LYS A 59 18.03 6.52 5.47
N LEU A 60 16.99 6.67 6.28
CA LEU A 60 16.25 7.90 6.54
C LEU A 60 16.32 8.23 8.02
N SER A 61 16.37 9.52 8.34
CA SER A 61 16.24 10.02 9.72
C SER A 61 14.79 9.95 10.22
N ALA A 62 13.83 10.10 9.31
CA ALA A 62 12.42 9.96 9.60
C ALA A 62 12.09 8.58 10.14
N GLU A 63 11.23 8.52 11.15
CA GLU A 63 10.77 7.26 11.73
C GLU A 63 9.74 6.58 10.83
N SER A 64 8.84 7.37 10.23
CA SER A 64 7.83 6.89 9.28
C SER A 64 7.88 7.72 8.00
N ALA A 65 7.68 7.07 6.84
CA ALA A 65 7.63 7.75 5.56
C ALA A 65 6.82 6.97 4.51
N VAL A 66 6.16 7.71 3.60
CA VAL A 66 5.44 7.18 2.44
C VAL A 66 5.72 8.07 1.23
N VAL A 67 5.87 7.46 0.05
CA VAL A 67 5.72 8.14 -1.23
C VAL A 67 4.60 7.49 -2.00
N MET A 68 3.60 8.28 -2.39
CA MET A 68 2.41 7.85 -3.10
C MET A 68 2.24 8.65 -4.39
N ASP A 69 1.79 8.00 -5.46
CA ASP A 69 1.35 8.69 -6.67
C ASP A 69 -0.03 9.32 -6.45
N VAL A 70 -0.16 10.61 -6.72
CA VAL A 70 -1.39 11.37 -6.45
C VAL A 70 -2.55 10.88 -7.31
N GLN A 71 -2.32 10.56 -8.57
CA GLN A 71 -3.37 10.13 -9.48
C GLN A 71 -3.88 8.72 -9.12
N SER A 72 -3.00 7.75 -9.10
CA SER A 72 -3.39 6.34 -8.92
C SER A 72 -3.57 5.92 -7.46
N GLY A 73 -2.93 6.62 -6.50
CA GLY A 73 -2.87 6.19 -5.10
C GLY A 73 -1.85 5.08 -4.83
N ALA A 74 -1.08 4.67 -5.84
CA ALA A 74 -0.07 3.63 -5.68
C ALA A 74 1.02 4.04 -4.68
N ILE A 75 1.31 3.17 -3.71
CA ILE A 75 2.39 3.36 -2.75
C ILE A 75 3.70 2.88 -3.38
N LEU A 76 4.63 3.81 -3.60
CA LEU A 76 5.90 3.58 -4.29
C LEU A 76 7.07 3.39 -3.33
N TYR A 77 6.96 3.94 -2.13
CA TYR A 77 7.88 3.74 -1.02
C TYR A 77 7.13 3.74 0.30
N GLN A 78 7.58 2.92 1.24
CA GLN A 78 7.06 2.88 2.60
C GLN A 78 8.14 2.55 3.63
N LYS A 79 8.05 3.21 4.77
CA LYS A 79 8.79 2.90 6.00
C LYS A 79 7.87 3.12 7.17
N ASN A 80 7.56 2.08 7.95
CA ASN A 80 6.66 2.16 9.12
C ASN A 80 5.37 2.96 8.83
N MET A 81 4.78 2.79 7.65
CA MET A 81 3.76 3.69 7.12
C MET A 81 2.49 3.74 7.98
N ASP A 82 2.17 2.65 8.67
CA ASP A 82 0.97 2.51 9.51
C ASP A 82 1.26 2.75 11.00
N LYS A 83 2.50 3.14 11.36
CA LYS A 83 2.84 3.51 12.71
C LYS A 83 2.17 4.83 13.09
N GLN A 84 1.48 4.87 14.22
CA GLN A 84 0.89 6.09 14.76
C GLN A 84 1.98 7.05 15.24
N GLU A 85 1.88 8.29 14.78
CA GLU A 85 2.77 9.39 15.10
C GLU A 85 1.95 10.67 15.27
N TYR A 86 2.52 11.65 15.93
CA TYR A 86 1.91 12.97 16.08
C TYR A 86 2.16 13.82 14.82
N PRO A 87 1.11 14.36 14.16
CA PRO A 87 1.26 15.04 12.87
C PRO A 87 1.88 16.43 12.95
N ALA A 88 1.79 17.14 14.07
CA ALA A 88 2.04 18.58 14.12
C ALA A 88 1.21 19.33 13.05
N SER A 89 1.74 20.43 12.50
CA SER A 89 1.02 21.29 11.56
C SER A 89 0.73 20.71 10.18
N ILE A 90 1.14 19.47 9.86
CA ILE A 90 0.62 18.82 8.65
C ILE A 90 -0.87 18.48 8.77
N THR A 91 -1.45 18.47 9.98
CA THR A 91 -2.90 18.47 10.26
C THR A 91 -3.66 19.49 9.43
N LYS A 92 -3.05 20.66 9.18
CA LYS A 92 -3.67 21.77 8.46
C LYS A 92 -4.02 21.46 7.00
N VAL A 93 -3.48 20.38 6.44
CA VAL A 93 -3.90 19.87 5.14
C VAL A 93 -5.36 19.42 5.19
N MET A 94 -5.76 18.68 6.24
CA MET A 94 -7.17 18.30 6.45
C MET A 94 -8.04 19.54 6.70
N THR A 95 -7.58 20.45 7.52
CA THR A 95 -8.33 21.69 7.83
C THR A 95 -8.57 22.52 6.58
N ALA A 96 -7.55 22.76 5.76
CA ALA A 96 -7.68 23.53 4.53
C ALA A 96 -8.54 22.81 3.48
N MET A 97 -8.41 21.48 3.35
CA MET A 97 -9.24 20.69 2.44
C MET A 97 -10.72 20.81 2.78
N LEU A 98 -11.08 20.59 4.03
CA LEU A 98 -12.48 20.72 4.48
C LEU A 98 -13.01 22.14 4.32
N ALA A 99 -12.19 23.15 4.54
CA ALA A 99 -12.60 24.54 4.32
C ALA A 99 -12.97 24.79 2.86
N ILE A 100 -12.18 24.28 1.91
CA ILE A 100 -12.46 24.38 0.48
C ILE A 100 -13.71 23.57 0.09
N GLU A 101 -13.93 22.43 0.73
CA GLU A 101 -15.09 21.55 0.44
C GLU A 101 -16.41 22.13 0.99
N ASN A 102 -16.39 23.02 2.01
CA ASN A 102 -17.58 23.43 2.74
C ASN A 102 -17.84 24.94 2.76
N SER A 103 -17.10 25.73 1.97
CA SER A 103 -17.30 27.20 1.92
C SER A 103 -16.90 27.76 0.55
N SER A 104 -17.41 28.95 0.23
CA SER A 104 -16.94 29.75 -0.90
C SER A 104 -15.68 30.52 -0.52
N LEU A 105 -14.78 30.72 -1.50
CA LEU A 105 -13.49 31.39 -1.26
C LEU A 105 -13.63 32.88 -0.89
N ASP A 106 -14.70 33.52 -1.28
CA ASP A 106 -15.04 34.90 -1.03
C ASP A 106 -15.81 35.13 0.29
N GLU A 107 -16.23 34.07 0.97
CA GLU A 107 -16.86 34.21 2.29
C GLU A 107 -15.94 34.93 3.28
N VAL A 108 -16.51 35.85 4.06
CA VAL A 108 -15.76 36.64 5.04
C VAL A 108 -15.70 35.95 6.39
N VAL A 109 -14.52 35.52 6.77
CA VAL A 109 -14.25 34.96 8.09
C VAL A 109 -13.99 36.09 9.09
N THR A 110 -14.73 36.08 10.21
CA THR A 110 -14.54 37.05 11.32
C THR A 110 -13.90 36.33 12.51
N TYR A 111 -12.73 36.80 12.93
CA TYR A 111 -11.95 36.15 13.98
C TYR A 111 -12.42 36.52 15.37
N SER A 112 -12.89 35.53 16.11
CA SER A 112 -13.33 35.65 17.50
C SER A 112 -12.16 35.77 18.48
N ALA A 113 -12.42 36.21 19.68
CA ALA A 113 -11.41 36.17 20.75
C ALA A 113 -10.97 34.75 21.08
N LYS A 114 -11.86 33.77 20.96
CA LYS A 114 -11.57 32.33 21.20
C LYS A 114 -10.64 31.78 20.14
N ALA A 115 -10.86 32.09 18.86
CA ALA A 115 -10.00 31.64 17.77
C ALA A 115 -8.54 32.10 17.93
N LEU A 116 -8.34 33.27 18.57
CA LEU A 116 -7.03 33.89 18.82
C LEU A 116 -6.32 33.39 20.08
N GLN A 117 -6.96 32.52 20.87
CA GLN A 117 -6.33 31.92 22.05
C GLN A 117 -5.38 30.81 21.60
N LEU A 118 -4.10 31.12 21.60
CA LEU A 118 -3.05 30.20 21.19
C LEU A 118 -2.06 29.97 22.33
N GLU A 119 -1.42 28.80 22.30
CA GLU A 119 -0.27 28.52 23.15
C GLU A 119 0.91 29.42 22.78
N SER A 120 1.76 29.72 23.75
CA SER A 120 2.98 30.50 23.52
C SER A 120 3.88 29.83 22.47
N GLY A 121 4.37 30.60 21.52
CA GLY A 121 5.22 30.12 20.43
C GLY A 121 4.46 29.47 19.26
N ALA A 122 3.13 29.38 19.32
CA ALA A 122 2.36 28.85 18.18
C ALA A 122 2.43 29.82 16.99
N SER A 123 2.64 29.23 15.77
CA SER A 123 2.68 30.01 14.52
C SER A 123 1.36 30.76 14.30
N ASN A 124 1.43 32.05 13.93
CA ASN A 124 0.29 32.92 13.70
C ASN A 124 0.68 34.05 12.75
N ILE A 125 -0.30 34.80 12.24
CA ILE A 125 -0.11 36.01 11.43
C ILE A 125 -0.59 37.30 12.19
N GLN A 126 -0.83 37.17 13.49
CA GLN A 126 -1.22 38.26 14.40
C GLN A 126 -2.56 38.90 14.04
N LEU A 127 -3.56 38.10 13.68
CA LEU A 127 -4.92 38.54 13.49
C LEU A 127 -5.49 39.11 14.81
N LYS A 128 -6.39 40.09 14.72
CA LYS A 128 -6.98 40.75 15.84
C LYS A 128 -8.45 40.36 16.03
N LYS A 129 -8.95 40.46 17.26
CA LYS A 129 -10.37 40.24 17.54
C LYS A 129 -11.27 41.09 16.65
N GLY A 130 -12.21 40.44 15.95
CA GLY A 130 -13.12 41.07 14.99
C GLY A 130 -12.45 41.46 13.67
N GLU A 131 -11.23 41.02 13.42
CA GLU A 131 -10.62 41.15 12.09
C GLU A 131 -11.35 40.29 11.09
N LYS A 132 -11.46 40.75 9.86
CA LYS A 132 -12.19 40.15 8.78
C LYS A 132 -11.25 39.96 7.58
N ILE A 133 -11.08 38.74 7.12
CA ILE A 133 -10.41 38.38 5.89
C ILE A 133 -11.25 37.33 5.16
N THR A 134 -11.02 37.13 3.87
CA THR A 134 -11.76 36.13 3.11
C THR A 134 -11.33 34.69 3.46
N MET A 135 -12.13 33.71 3.07
CA MET A 135 -11.77 32.30 3.20
C MET A 135 -10.49 32.00 2.41
N GLU A 136 -10.35 32.53 1.18
CA GLU A 136 -9.11 32.35 0.39
C GLU A 136 -7.90 32.88 1.14
N GLU A 137 -7.98 34.11 1.71
CA GLU A 137 -6.91 34.70 2.50
C GLU A 137 -6.59 33.91 3.77
N SER A 138 -7.61 33.37 4.42
CA SER A 138 -7.46 32.48 5.57
C SER A 138 -6.73 31.18 5.20
N LEU A 139 -7.03 30.59 4.03
CA LEU A 139 -6.34 29.40 3.51
C LEU A 139 -4.88 29.68 3.19
N TYR A 140 -4.56 30.86 2.64
CA TYR A 140 -3.16 31.30 2.46
C TYR A 140 -2.44 31.42 3.80
N ALA A 141 -3.08 32.00 4.82
CA ALA A 141 -2.49 32.06 6.16
C ALA A 141 -2.24 30.68 6.77
N ILE A 142 -3.18 29.75 6.61
CA ILE A 142 -3.07 28.36 7.09
C ILE A 142 -1.94 27.60 6.42
N LEU A 143 -1.88 27.64 5.09
CA LEU A 143 -0.96 26.78 4.34
C LEU A 143 0.44 27.36 4.22
N LEU A 144 0.61 28.69 4.05
CA LEU A 144 1.91 29.32 3.93
C LEU A 144 2.57 29.56 5.28
N MET A 145 1.86 30.27 6.20
CA MET A 145 2.39 30.71 7.48
C MET A 145 2.10 29.75 8.62
N SER A 146 1.35 28.68 8.35
CA SER A 146 0.93 27.73 9.39
C SER A 146 0.12 28.39 10.52
N ALA A 147 -0.66 29.45 10.23
CA ALA A 147 -1.39 30.25 11.20
C ALA A 147 -2.42 29.40 11.97
N ASN A 148 -2.21 29.24 13.29
CA ASN A 148 -3.08 28.41 14.13
C ASN A 148 -4.43 29.09 14.39
N GLU A 149 -4.42 30.38 14.60
CA GLU A 149 -5.65 31.16 14.77
C GLU A 149 -6.52 31.14 13.52
N ALA A 150 -5.90 31.10 12.34
CA ALA A 150 -6.64 30.99 11.09
C ALA A 150 -7.38 29.65 10.99
N CYS A 151 -6.79 28.55 11.46
CA CYS A 151 -7.47 27.26 11.53
C CYS A 151 -8.69 27.31 12.46
N ASN A 152 -8.54 27.91 13.63
CA ASN A 152 -9.62 28.04 14.60
C ASN A 152 -10.76 28.93 14.07
N GLY A 153 -10.41 30.09 13.47
CA GLY A 153 -11.41 31.00 12.91
C GLY A 153 -12.20 30.41 11.76
N VAL A 154 -11.52 29.69 10.84
CA VAL A 154 -12.18 28.95 9.76
C VAL A 154 -13.08 27.85 10.31
N ALA A 155 -12.64 27.12 11.33
CA ALA A 155 -13.43 26.09 11.98
C ALA A 155 -14.69 26.64 12.67
N GLU A 156 -14.56 27.80 13.37
CA GLU A 156 -15.71 28.47 13.96
C GLU A 156 -16.69 28.98 12.89
N HIS A 157 -16.17 29.50 11.78
CA HIS A 157 -16.98 30.01 10.67
C HIS A 157 -17.83 28.91 10.02
N ILE A 158 -17.23 27.77 9.73
CA ILE A 158 -17.91 26.67 8.98
C ILE A 158 -18.80 25.83 9.89
N ALA A 159 -18.30 25.47 11.09
CA ALA A 159 -18.97 24.49 11.96
C ALA A 159 -19.53 25.09 13.27
N GLY A 160 -19.43 26.40 13.45
CA GLY A 160 -19.83 27.11 14.68
C GLY A 160 -18.91 26.88 15.87
N SER A 161 -18.02 25.88 15.81
CA SER A 161 -17.00 25.63 16.84
C SER A 161 -15.86 24.77 16.31
N THR A 162 -14.69 24.88 16.97
CA THR A 162 -13.55 23.98 16.71
C THR A 162 -13.89 22.51 16.94
N ASP A 163 -14.68 22.20 17.97
CA ASP A 163 -15.05 20.82 18.32
C ASP A 163 -15.93 20.17 17.24
N ASN A 164 -16.88 20.92 16.68
CA ASN A 164 -17.71 20.43 15.58
C ASN A 164 -16.88 20.22 14.31
N TYR A 165 -15.94 21.12 14.04
CA TYR A 165 -15.02 21.01 12.91
C TYR A 165 -14.12 19.78 13.05
N VAL A 166 -13.63 19.49 14.25
CA VAL A 166 -12.86 18.27 14.55
C VAL A 166 -13.66 17.01 14.27
N LYS A 167 -14.97 17.01 14.58
CA LYS A 167 -15.86 15.88 14.20
C LYS A 167 -15.92 15.71 12.67
N MET A 168 -16.02 16.83 11.92
CA MET A 168 -15.97 16.79 10.45
C MET A 168 -14.63 16.25 9.96
N MET A 169 -13.51 16.67 10.54
CA MET A 169 -12.17 16.16 10.19
C MET A 169 -12.06 14.65 10.38
N ASN A 170 -12.54 14.12 11.52
CA ASN A 170 -12.51 12.69 11.79
C ASN A 170 -13.44 11.87 10.88
N ASN A 171 -14.61 12.41 10.55
CA ASN A 171 -15.53 11.78 9.59
C ASN A 171 -14.89 11.73 8.20
N ARG A 172 -14.30 12.84 7.76
CA ARG A 172 -13.65 12.92 6.45
C ARG A 172 -12.44 11.99 6.35
N ALA A 173 -11.66 11.86 7.43
CA ALA A 173 -10.57 10.90 7.49
C ALA A 173 -11.07 9.46 7.28
N LYS A 174 -12.17 9.07 7.93
CA LYS A 174 -12.80 7.75 7.73
C LYS A 174 -13.26 7.54 6.30
N GLU A 175 -13.90 8.54 5.67
CA GLU A 175 -14.33 8.49 4.27
C GLU A 175 -13.18 8.31 3.29
N LEU A 176 -12.00 8.85 3.62
CA LEU A 176 -10.77 8.70 2.84
C LEU A 176 -10.08 7.36 3.08
N GLY A 177 -10.60 6.51 3.98
CA GLY A 177 -10.02 5.21 4.30
C GLY A 177 -8.92 5.25 5.35
N CYS A 178 -8.77 6.35 6.09
CA CYS A 178 -7.81 6.46 7.18
C CYS A 178 -8.24 5.56 8.35
N THR A 179 -7.35 4.69 8.80
CA THR A 179 -7.62 3.72 9.87
C THR A 179 -6.82 3.98 11.14
N GLY A 180 -5.76 4.77 11.06
CA GLY A 180 -4.84 5.07 12.16
C GLY A 180 -4.83 6.55 12.55
N THR A 181 -5.90 7.31 12.25
CA THR A 181 -5.96 8.77 12.46
C THR A 181 -7.06 9.17 13.42
N HIS A 182 -6.73 10.06 14.35
CA HIS A 182 -7.66 10.78 15.19
C HIS A 182 -7.19 12.23 15.35
N PHE A 183 -8.02 13.17 14.93
CA PHE A 183 -7.79 14.59 15.13
C PHE A 183 -8.50 15.06 16.40
N ALA A 184 -7.78 15.76 17.27
CA ALA A 184 -8.31 16.36 18.50
C ALA A 184 -8.40 17.90 18.42
N ASN A 185 -7.73 18.50 17.41
CA ASN A 185 -7.79 19.95 17.15
C ASN A 185 -7.62 20.25 15.66
N THR A 186 -7.81 21.51 15.29
CA THR A 186 -7.82 21.98 13.89
C THR A 186 -6.43 22.30 13.32
N ASN A 187 -5.41 22.41 14.16
CA ASN A 187 -4.14 23.04 13.80
C ASN A 187 -2.90 22.16 14.00
N GLY A 188 -3.02 21.04 14.74
CA GLY A 188 -1.93 20.11 14.98
C GLY A 188 -1.04 20.43 16.17
N LEU A 189 -1.45 21.33 17.06
CA LEU A 189 -0.82 21.47 18.37
C LEU A 189 -0.93 20.16 19.14
N TRP A 190 0.08 19.84 19.92
CA TRP A 190 0.18 18.51 20.53
C TRP A 190 -0.94 18.25 21.54
N GLN A 191 -1.61 17.12 21.35
CA GLN A 191 -2.51 16.48 22.31
C GLN A 191 -2.29 14.98 22.24
N GLN A 192 -2.47 14.27 23.33
CA GLN A 192 -2.17 12.85 23.43
C GLN A 192 -3.00 12.01 22.45
N ASP A 193 -4.24 12.40 22.22
CA ASP A 193 -5.20 11.75 21.32
C ASP A 193 -5.21 12.33 19.92
N HIS A 194 -4.27 13.23 19.58
CA HIS A 194 -4.11 13.81 18.24
C HIS A 194 -3.01 13.08 17.48
N TYR A 195 -3.35 12.00 16.77
CA TYR A 195 -2.40 11.14 16.06
C TYR A 195 -2.85 10.79 14.65
N THR A 196 -1.91 10.32 13.85
CA THR A 196 -2.12 9.86 12.48
C THR A 196 -1.03 8.86 12.09
N THR A 197 -1.04 8.38 10.85
CA THR A 197 0.02 7.59 10.25
C THR A 197 0.55 8.28 8.99
N ALA A 198 1.76 7.92 8.54
CA ALA A 198 2.29 8.44 7.28
C ALA A 198 1.41 8.04 6.09
N HIS A 199 0.81 6.85 6.13
CA HIS A 199 -0.13 6.37 5.14
C HIS A 199 -1.41 7.21 5.10
N ASP A 200 -2.06 7.39 6.25
CA ASP A 200 -3.29 8.18 6.33
C ASP A 200 -3.07 9.64 5.90
N MET A 201 -1.95 10.23 6.32
CA MET A 201 -1.59 11.57 5.86
C MET A 201 -1.34 11.63 4.36
N ALA A 202 -0.82 10.57 3.74
CA ALA A 202 -0.69 10.50 2.28
C ALA A 202 -2.05 10.40 1.58
N LEU A 203 -3.02 9.67 2.13
CA LEU A 203 -4.39 9.62 1.63
C LEU A 203 -5.06 11.00 1.71
N ILE A 204 -4.95 11.67 2.86
CA ILE A 204 -5.48 13.02 3.07
C ILE A 204 -4.81 14.02 2.12
N ALA A 205 -3.49 13.98 2.04
CA ALA A 205 -2.71 14.87 1.18
C ALA A 205 -3.03 14.65 -0.30
N ARG A 206 -3.21 13.40 -0.72
CA ARG A 206 -3.65 13.05 -2.07
C ARG A 206 -5.02 13.64 -2.38
N ALA A 207 -5.99 13.47 -1.50
CA ALA A 207 -7.33 14.01 -1.67
C ALA A 207 -7.31 15.55 -1.76
N ALA A 208 -6.59 16.21 -0.87
CA ALA A 208 -6.44 17.65 -0.87
C ALA A 208 -5.82 18.17 -2.18
N TYR A 209 -4.75 17.55 -2.67
CA TYR A 209 -4.03 18.02 -3.86
C TYR A 209 -4.82 17.83 -5.17
N LYS A 210 -5.79 16.92 -5.20
CA LYS A 210 -6.71 16.78 -6.34
C LYS A 210 -7.60 18.02 -6.52
N ASN A 211 -7.80 18.80 -5.48
CA ASN A 211 -8.50 20.09 -5.59
C ASN A 211 -7.54 21.15 -6.14
N PRO A 212 -7.88 21.80 -7.27
CA PRO A 212 -7.00 22.79 -7.93
C PRO A 212 -6.76 24.03 -7.07
N THR A 213 -7.74 24.45 -6.25
CA THR A 213 -7.58 25.57 -5.29
C THR A 213 -6.54 25.24 -4.23
N PHE A 214 -6.62 24.06 -3.64
CA PHE A 214 -5.63 23.61 -2.68
C PHE A 214 -4.23 23.55 -3.31
N ALA A 215 -4.12 22.94 -4.51
CA ALA A 215 -2.85 22.82 -5.22
C ALA A 215 -2.23 24.19 -5.53
N LYS A 216 -3.04 25.17 -5.97
CA LYS A 216 -2.62 26.56 -6.20
C LYS A 216 -2.07 27.17 -4.90
N ILE A 217 -2.84 27.14 -3.82
CA ILE A 217 -2.49 27.82 -2.56
C ILE A 217 -1.24 27.20 -1.94
N THR A 218 -1.17 25.88 -1.81
CA THR A 218 -0.02 25.20 -1.19
C THR A 218 1.29 25.38 -1.96
N GLY A 219 1.20 25.61 -3.30
CA GLY A 219 2.34 25.90 -4.18
C GLY A 219 2.74 27.38 -4.25
N THR A 220 1.95 28.28 -3.66
CA THR A 220 2.23 29.71 -3.69
C THR A 220 3.40 30.05 -2.78
N LYS A 221 4.37 30.80 -3.30
CA LYS A 221 5.59 31.19 -2.55
C LYS A 221 5.36 32.36 -1.62
N ARG A 222 4.61 33.37 -2.06
CA ARG A 222 4.30 34.58 -1.29
C ARG A 222 2.88 35.05 -1.63
N TYR A 223 2.20 35.61 -0.65
CA TYR A 223 0.89 36.17 -0.79
C TYR A 223 0.74 37.37 0.14
N ASN A 224 0.06 38.43 -0.29
CA ASN A 224 -0.20 39.59 0.57
C ASN A 224 -1.71 39.75 0.79
N ILE A 225 -2.14 39.57 2.02
CA ILE A 225 -3.50 39.94 2.44
C ILE A 225 -3.55 41.50 2.43
N PRO A 226 -4.49 42.11 1.73
CA PRO A 226 -4.60 43.56 1.68
C PRO A 226 -4.98 44.17 3.04
N LYS A 227 -5.16 45.50 3.11
CA LYS A 227 -5.67 46.17 4.28
C LYS A 227 -6.98 45.55 4.76
N THR A 228 -7.08 45.30 6.05
CA THR A 228 -8.30 44.79 6.68
C THR A 228 -8.98 45.87 7.51
N ASN A 229 -10.12 45.53 8.10
CA ASN A 229 -10.79 46.41 9.07
C ASN A 229 -9.98 46.64 10.37
N LYS A 230 -8.90 45.89 10.61
CA LYS A 230 -8.05 45.96 11.82
C LYS A 230 -6.55 46.13 11.53
N SER A 231 -6.11 45.89 10.28
CA SER A 231 -4.72 46.09 9.85
C SER A 231 -4.64 47.12 8.72
N LYS A 232 -3.92 48.21 8.95
CA LYS A 232 -3.69 49.24 7.94
C LYS A 232 -2.73 48.82 6.82
N THR A 233 -1.87 47.86 7.09
CA THR A 233 -0.85 47.34 6.17
C THR A 233 -1.22 46.00 5.54
N GLY A 234 -2.25 45.31 6.06
CA GLY A 234 -2.54 43.93 5.75
C GLY A 234 -1.53 42.97 6.38
N HIS A 235 -1.35 41.80 5.76
CA HIS A 235 -0.42 40.77 6.24
C HIS A 235 0.39 40.18 5.07
N ALA A 236 1.72 40.28 5.14
CA ALA A 236 2.62 39.68 4.17
C ALA A 236 2.89 38.24 4.57
N LEU A 237 2.57 37.30 3.70
CA LEU A 237 2.72 35.87 3.91
C LEU A 237 3.83 35.28 3.02
N HIS A 238 4.61 34.38 3.57
CA HIS A 238 5.61 33.61 2.82
C HIS A 238 5.52 32.13 3.17
N ASN A 239 5.76 31.29 2.20
CA ASN A 239 5.66 29.85 2.40
C ASN A 239 6.84 29.35 3.24
N HIS A 240 6.57 28.62 4.31
CA HIS A 240 7.58 28.03 5.17
C HIS A 240 8.27 26.80 4.54
N HIS A 241 7.75 26.28 3.43
CA HIS A 241 8.28 25.09 2.79
C HIS A 241 9.56 25.41 2.01
N GLN A 242 10.72 25.07 2.56
CA GLN A 242 12.03 25.46 2.01
C GLN A 242 12.34 24.83 0.66
N MET A 243 11.68 23.74 0.27
CA MET A 243 11.83 23.16 -1.07
C MET A 243 11.17 24.01 -2.17
N LEU A 244 10.23 24.90 -1.81
CA LEU A 244 9.60 25.86 -2.73
C LEU A 244 10.31 27.19 -2.79
N LEU A 245 10.73 27.68 -1.64
CA LEU A 245 11.26 29.02 -1.48
C LEU A 245 12.59 28.96 -0.74
N ALA A 246 13.65 29.37 -1.41
CA ALA A 246 14.94 29.56 -0.78
C ALA A 246 14.82 30.59 0.36
N GLY A 247 14.77 30.10 1.58
CA GLY A 247 14.91 30.94 2.78
C GLY A 247 16.39 31.02 3.16
N THR A 248 16.69 30.66 4.42
CA THR A 248 18.05 30.58 4.93
C THR A 248 18.86 29.37 4.39
N HIS A 249 18.17 28.42 3.76
CA HIS A 249 18.74 27.13 3.33
C HIS A 249 18.47 26.81 1.85
N PRO A 250 19.12 27.51 0.90
CA PRO A 250 18.90 27.35 -0.54
C PRO A 250 19.22 25.92 -1.05
N GLN A 251 20.02 25.16 -0.32
CA GLN A 251 20.36 23.78 -0.65
C GLN A 251 19.17 22.81 -0.61
N TYR A 252 18.05 23.19 0.01
CA TYR A 252 16.84 22.36 0.03
C TYR A 252 15.84 22.69 -1.06
N VAL A 253 16.08 23.75 -1.86
CA VAL A 253 15.22 24.05 -3.01
C VAL A 253 15.23 22.88 -3.97
N TYR A 254 14.04 22.41 -4.33
CA TYR A 254 13.85 21.27 -5.19
C TYR A 254 13.01 21.67 -6.40
N GLU A 255 13.61 21.67 -7.57
CA GLU A 255 13.01 22.20 -8.81
C GLU A 255 11.64 21.56 -9.15
N TYR A 256 11.43 20.31 -8.74
CA TYR A 256 10.18 19.58 -8.99
C TYR A 256 9.13 19.78 -7.90
N CYS A 257 9.44 20.49 -6.81
CA CYS A 257 8.50 20.77 -5.73
C CYS A 257 7.41 21.74 -6.21
N VAL A 258 6.15 21.33 -6.05
CA VAL A 258 4.98 22.12 -6.45
C VAL A 258 4.05 22.47 -5.28
N GLY A 259 4.43 22.16 -4.05
CA GLY A 259 3.67 22.49 -2.85
C GLY A 259 4.01 21.58 -1.69
N GLY A 260 3.39 21.87 -0.55
CA GLY A 260 3.53 21.02 0.64
C GLY A 260 3.14 21.72 1.91
N LYS A 261 3.38 21.05 3.04
CA LYS A 261 3.13 21.57 4.38
C LYS A 261 4.18 21.06 5.36
N THR A 262 4.74 21.97 6.14
CA THR A 262 5.70 21.70 7.22
C THR A 262 4.99 21.53 8.56
N GLY A 263 5.59 20.76 9.46
CA GLY A 263 5.13 20.67 10.83
C GLY A 263 6.27 20.39 11.81
N TYR A 264 6.20 20.99 12.97
CA TYR A 264 7.12 20.78 14.06
C TYR A 264 6.46 21.05 15.41
N THR A 265 6.69 20.17 16.34
CA THR A 265 6.63 20.42 17.79
C THR A 265 7.72 19.59 18.47
N SER A 266 8.11 19.93 19.68
CA SER A 266 9.11 19.14 20.43
C SER A 266 8.72 17.66 20.59
N LYS A 267 7.43 17.35 20.67
CA LYS A 267 6.90 15.98 20.81
C LYS A 267 6.77 15.25 19.45
N CYS A 268 6.33 15.98 18.41
CA CYS A 268 6.14 15.41 17.08
C CYS A 268 7.45 15.28 16.31
N ARG A 269 8.50 16.03 16.67
CA ARG A 269 9.68 16.25 15.84
C ARG A 269 9.29 16.89 14.51
N TYR A 270 10.12 16.78 13.48
CA TYR A 270 9.85 17.34 12.17
C TYR A 270 8.94 16.43 11.35
N THR A 271 7.91 17.03 10.75
CA THR A 271 6.99 16.38 9.81
C THR A 271 6.91 17.19 8.53
N LEU A 272 6.83 16.54 7.39
CA LEU A 272 6.81 17.22 6.10
C LEU A 272 5.94 16.47 5.10
N ILE A 273 5.04 17.19 4.45
CA ILE A 273 4.36 16.77 3.23
C ILE A 273 4.93 17.58 2.08
N THR A 274 5.31 16.92 0.99
CA THR A 274 5.81 17.57 -0.22
C THR A 274 5.14 16.97 -1.44
N TYR A 275 4.60 17.82 -2.29
CA TYR A 275 4.14 17.45 -3.63
C TYR A 275 5.23 17.77 -4.64
N ALA A 276 5.52 16.81 -5.51
CA ALA A 276 6.52 16.99 -6.56
C ALA A 276 6.01 16.47 -7.90
N LYS A 277 6.30 17.21 -8.96
CA LYS A 277 5.86 16.87 -10.34
C LYS A 277 7.05 16.75 -11.27
N LYS A 278 7.20 15.56 -11.89
CA LYS A 278 8.27 15.26 -12.86
C LYS A 278 7.82 14.17 -13.82
N ASN A 279 8.11 14.32 -15.11
CA ASN A 279 7.89 13.30 -16.14
C ASN A 279 6.46 12.73 -16.16
N GLY A 280 5.45 13.59 -15.99
CA GLY A 280 4.04 13.18 -15.98
C GLY A 280 3.58 12.49 -14.68
N MET A 281 4.46 12.32 -13.71
CA MET A 281 4.14 11.81 -12.37
C MET A 281 3.93 12.97 -11.40
N THR A 282 2.89 12.89 -10.57
CA THR A 282 2.71 13.79 -9.43
C THR A 282 2.77 12.95 -8.17
N LEU A 283 3.82 13.12 -7.38
CA LEU A 283 4.06 12.36 -6.17
C LEU A 283 3.76 13.20 -4.93
N VAL A 284 3.23 12.55 -3.90
CA VAL A 284 3.21 13.08 -2.53
C VAL A 284 4.16 12.27 -1.67
N SER A 285 5.09 12.96 -1.00
CA SER A 285 5.96 12.41 0.02
C SER A 285 5.50 12.88 1.39
N VAL A 286 5.31 11.94 2.31
CA VAL A 286 5.02 12.22 3.72
C VAL A 286 6.17 11.67 4.55
N VAL A 287 6.79 12.54 5.34
CA VAL A 287 7.86 12.23 6.28
C VAL A 287 7.39 12.62 7.66
N MET A 288 7.49 11.69 8.63
CA MET A 288 7.03 11.93 9.99
C MET A 288 8.12 11.57 10.99
N ARG A 289 8.17 12.35 12.06
CA ARG A 289 9.11 12.20 13.17
C ARG A 289 10.56 12.08 12.69
N ALA A 290 10.95 13.03 11.81
CA ALA A 290 12.35 13.13 11.41
C ALA A 290 13.16 13.74 12.54
N ASP A 291 14.31 13.14 12.81
CA ASP A 291 15.27 13.68 13.76
C ASP A 291 16.22 14.60 13.00
N SER A 292 16.10 15.89 13.27
CA SER A 292 16.92 16.93 12.65
C SER A 292 17.73 17.62 13.74
N PRO A 293 18.94 17.13 14.02
CA PRO A 293 19.88 17.88 14.87
C PRO A 293 20.10 19.27 14.31
N TRP A 294 20.51 20.19 15.15
CA TRP A 294 20.77 21.58 14.80
C TRP A 294 21.50 21.67 13.45
N ASP A 295 20.92 22.38 12.48
CA ASP A 295 21.43 22.68 11.15
C ASP A 295 21.25 21.62 10.04
N THR A 296 20.63 20.46 10.28
CA THR A 296 20.58 19.40 9.25
C THR A 296 19.27 19.32 8.48
N ASN A 297 18.15 19.83 9.00
CA ASN A 297 16.80 19.78 8.38
C ASN A 297 16.56 18.47 7.62
N ASN A 298 16.71 17.35 8.33
CA ASN A 298 16.74 16.01 7.74
C ASN A 298 15.41 15.62 7.08
N GLU A 299 14.28 16.22 7.47
CA GLU A 299 12.99 16.06 6.82
C GLU A 299 13.03 16.44 5.34
N TYR A 300 13.84 17.44 4.96
CA TYR A 300 14.02 17.83 3.57
C TYR A 300 14.99 16.91 2.83
N THR A 301 16.13 16.56 3.46
CA THR A 301 17.10 15.65 2.82
C THR A 301 16.50 14.27 2.59
N ASP A 302 15.74 13.75 3.53
CA ASP A 302 14.99 12.50 3.40
C ASP A 302 13.95 12.59 2.27
N THR A 303 13.21 13.68 2.21
CA THR A 303 12.19 13.91 1.17
C THR A 303 12.82 13.99 -0.22
N ILE A 304 13.92 14.74 -0.41
CA ILE A 304 14.63 14.81 -1.69
C ILE A 304 15.12 13.43 -2.13
N LYS A 305 15.71 12.67 -1.21
CA LYS A 305 16.19 11.32 -1.46
C LYS A 305 15.07 10.36 -1.85
N LEU A 306 13.93 10.44 -1.16
CA LEU A 306 12.74 9.65 -1.45
C LEU A 306 12.18 9.95 -2.84
N LEU A 307 11.99 11.24 -3.15
CA LEU A 307 11.44 11.68 -4.44
C LEU A 307 12.36 11.33 -5.60
N ASN A 308 13.67 11.63 -5.49
CA ASN A 308 14.64 11.30 -6.54
C ASN A 308 14.65 9.79 -6.81
N THR A 309 14.77 8.97 -5.77
CA THR A 309 14.78 7.51 -5.91
C THR A 309 13.49 6.99 -6.56
N THR A 310 12.34 7.62 -6.23
CA THR A 310 11.05 7.20 -6.78
C THR A 310 10.93 7.59 -8.25
N PHE A 311 11.27 8.83 -8.62
CA PHE A 311 11.28 9.30 -10.01
C PHE A 311 12.28 8.53 -10.89
N GLU A 312 13.38 8.05 -10.32
CA GLU A 312 14.36 7.22 -11.03
C GLU A 312 13.86 5.80 -11.26
N LYS A 313 13.18 5.21 -10.28
CA LYS A 313 12.76 3.80 -10.32
C LYS A 313 11.49 3.56 -11.09
N TYR A 314 10.56 4.49 -11.10
CA TYR A 314 9.21 4.27 -11.62
C TYR A 314 8.92 5.10 -12.87
N LYS A 315 7.97 4.59 -13.66
CA LYS A 315 7.37 5.27 -14.81
C LYS A 315 5.86 5.13 -14.70
N ARG A 316 5.15 6.18 -15.08
CA ARG A 316 3.70 6.18 -15.20
C ARG A 316 3.28 5.73 -16.59
N TYR A 317 2.28 4.85 -16.65
CA TYR A 317 1.59 4.46 -17.87
C TYR A 317 0.16 4.95 -17.80
N ASN A 318 -0.28 5.69 -18.84
CA ASN A 318 -1.69 6.05 -18.99
C ASN A 318 -2.47 4.80 -19.43
N ILE A 319 -3.58 4.52 -18.76
CA ILE A 319 -4.42 3.35 -19.04
C ILE A 319 -5.78 3.70 -19.64
N GLN A 320 -6.09 4.98 -19.83
CA GLN A 320 -7.42 5.45 -20.23
C GLN A 320 -7.95 4.74 -21.48
N ASN A 321 -7.21 4.78 -22.57
CA ASN A 321 -7.67 4.23 -23.85
C ASN A 321 -7.83 2.72 -23.81
N ASP A 322 -6.86 2.02 -23.22
CA ASP A 322 -6.87 0.56 -23.15
C ASP A 322 -7.94 0.04 -22.18
N ALA A 323 -8.09 0.68 -21.03
CA ALA A 323 -9.07 0.31 -20.04
C ALA A 323 -10.50 0.59 -20.53
N VAL A 324 -10.77 1.76 -21.11
CA VAL A 324 -12.10 2.10 -21.67
C VAL A 324 -12.46 1.10 -22.76
N LYS A 325 -11.54 0.81 -23.68
CA LYS A 325 -11.77 -0.18 -24.74
C LYS A 325 -12.09 -1.56 -24.18
N GLU A 326 -11.36 -2.00 -23.17
CA GLU A 326 -11.55 -3.32 -22.54
C GLU A 326 -12.87 -3.39 -21.77
N ILE A 327 -13.19 -2.37 -20.96
CA ILE A 327 -14.44 -2.30 -20.21
C ILE A 327 -15.64 -2.36 -21.16
N ASN A 328 -15.59 -1.60 -22.25
CA ASN A 328 -16.70 -1.58 -23.20
C ASN A 328 -16.81 -2.85 -24.04
N ASN A 329 -15.68 -3.43 -24.47
CA ASN A 329 -15.68 -4.66 -25.26
C ASN A 329 -16.14 -5.88 -24.46
N ASN A 330 -15.76 -5.96 -23.18
CA ASN A 330 -15.99 -7.17 -22.39
C ASN A 330 -17.32 -7.15 -21.63
N TYR A 331 -17.88 -5.97 -21.32
CA TYR A 331 -18.94 -5.86 -20.34
C TYR A 331 -20.29 -5.39 -20.88
N LEU A 332 -20.35 -4.64 -21.97
CA LEU A 332 -21.61 -4.05 -22.35
C LEU A 332 -22.12 -4.32 -23.76
N PHE A 333 -21.30 -4.54 -24.78
CA PHE A 333 -21.81 -4.30 -26.12
C PHE A 333 -21.38 -5.26 -27.24
N THR A 334 -20.50 -6.23 -27.02
CA THR A 334 -20.09 -7.14 -28.08
C THR A 334 -21.15 -8.15 -28.49
N LYS A 335 -22.15 -8.41 -27.64
CA LYS A 335 -23.19 -9.44 -27.92
C LYS A 335 -24.53 -8.90 -28.42
N PHE A 336 -24.87 -7.64 -28.16
CA PHE A 336 -26.28 -7.26 -28.24
C PHE A 336 -26.63 -5.91 -28.89
N SER A 337 -25.70 -5.14 -29.44
CA SER A 337 -26.11 -3.86 -30.01
C SER A 337 -25.45 -3.42 -31.32
N PRO A 338 -26.20 -3.44 -32.42
CA PRO A 338 -25.84 -2.70 -33.64
C PRO A 338 -25.94 -1.17 -33.50
N PHE A 339 -26.46 -0.66 -32.36
CA PHE A 339 -26.77 0.76 -32.17
C PHE A 339 -25.71 1.60 -31.47
N PHE A 340 -24.66 0.99 -30.91
CA PHE A 340 -23.60 1.75 -30.22
C PHE A 340 -22.34 1.78 -31.06
N ASN A 341 -22.14 2.89 -31.75
CA ASN A 341 -20.90 3.19 -32.43
C ASN A 341 -19.79 3.44 -31.39
N SER A 342 -18.61 2.98 -31.64
CA SER A 342 -17.44 2.96 -30.72
C SER A 342 -17.04 4.30 -30.08
N ASN A 343 -17.64 5.41 -30.51
CA ASN A 343 -17.35 6.76 -30.04
C ASN A 343 -18.23 7.26 -28.89
N ASN A 344 -19.31 6.55 -28.55
CA ASN A 344 -20.28 6.94 -27.50
C ASN A 344 -20.37 5.87 -26.41
N SER A 345 -19.23 5.46 -25.88
CA SER A 345 -19.24 4.53 -24.76
C SER A 345 -19.88 5.16 -23.51
N PRO A 346 -20.88 4.50 -22.89
CA PRO A 346 -21.47 4.97 -21.64
C PRO A 346 -20.58 4.78 -20.43
N LEU A 347 -19.50 4.00 -20.57
CA LEU A 347 -18.55 3.77 -19.47
C LEU A 347 -17.25 4.52 -19.76
N THR A 348 -16.82 5.28 -18.76
CA THR A 348 -15.59 6.05 -18.78
C THR A 348 -14.79 5.82 -17.51
N ILE A 349 -13.52 6.16 -17.55
CA ILE A 349 -12.66 6.27 -16.37
C ILE A 349 -12.04 7.66 -16.32
N ASP A 350 -11.29 7.97 -15.29
CA ASP A 350 -10.58 9.26 -15.21
C ASP A 350 -9.68 9.47 -16.43
N SER A 351 -9.71 10.66 -17.00
CA SER A 351 -8.92 11.02 -18.19
C SER A 351 -7.40 10.90 -17.96
N ASP A 352 -6.98 11.05 -16.71
CA ASP A 352 -5.60 10.89 -16.26
C ASP A 352 -5.37 9.58 -15.50
N ALA A 353 -6.24 8.58 -15.68
CA ALA A 353 -6.06 7.26 -15.09
C ALA A 353 -4.71 6.65 -15.48
N GLY A 354 -4.00 6.10 -14.52
CA GLY A 354 -2.67 5.57 -14.78
C GLY A 354 -2.19 4.58 -13.73
N VAL A 355 -1.16 3.85 -14.08
CA VAL A 355 -0.49 2.88 -13.22
C VAL A 355 0.99 3.17 -13.13
N MET A 356 1.57 2.84 -11.98
CA MET A 356 2.98 3.06 -11.69
C MET A 356 3.77 1.76 -11.75
N LEU A 357 4.67 1.64 -12.71
CA LEU A 357 5.51 0.45 -12.87
C LEU A 357 6.99 0.79 -12.74
N PRO A 358 7.81 -0.15 -12.24
CA PRO A 358 9.26 -0.01 -12.34
C PRO A 358 9.68 0.20 -13.80
N LYS A 359 10.68 1.04 -14.03
CA LYS A 359 11.24 1.23 -15.38
C LYS A 359 11.74 -0.11 -15.93
N GLY A 360 11.48 -0.34 -17.21
CA GLY A 360 11.81 -1.61 -17.87
C GLY A 360 10.78 -2.73 -17.69
N VAL A 361 9.73 -2.51 -16.90
CA VAL A 361 8.59 -3.44 -16.79
C VAL A 361 7.51 -3.01 -17.75
N ASP A 362 7.07 -3.93 -18.62
CA ASP A 362 5.96 -3.72 -19.53
C ASP A 362 4.61 -3.89 -18.83
N ILE A 363 3.60 -3.12 -19.25
CA ILE A 363 2.26 -3.16 -18.66
C ILE A 363 1.57 -4.52 -18.84
N SER A 364 1.93 -5.27 -19.89
CA SER A 364 1.42 -6.63 -20.12
C SER A 364 1.75 -7.62 -18.99
N LYS A 365 2.73 -7.30 -18.14
CA LYS A 365 3.09 -8.11 -16.96
C LYS A 365 2.22 -7.84 -15.74
N THR A 366 1.25 -6.95 -15.84
CA THR A 366 0.31 -6.64 -14.77
C THR A 366 -0.89 -7.57 -14.80
N GLN A 367 -1.52 -7.75 -13.64
CA GLN A 367 -2.82 -8.41 -13.53
C GLN A 367 -3.87 -7.31 -13.38
N LYS A 368 -4.90 -7.33 -14.22
CA LYS A 368 -6.03 -6.42 -14.16
C LYS A 368 -7.19 -7.09 -13.41
N LYS A 369 -7.91 -6.31 -12.63
CA LYS A 369 -9.15 -6.73 -11.99
C LYS A 369 -10.18 -5.62 -12.16
N ILE A 370 -11.32 -5.95 -12.74
CA ILE A 370 -12.47 -5.06 -12.85
C ILE A 370 -13.50 -5.54 -11.83
N THR A 371 -13.98 -4.62 -11.00
CA THR A 371 -15.04 -4.88 -10.03
C THR A 371 -16.17 -3.91 -10.32
N MET A 372 -17.38 -4.41 -10.57
CA MET A 372 -18.57 -3.60 -10.77
C MET A 372 -19.36 -3.54 -9.47
N ASP A 373 -19.90 -2.36 -9.17
CA ASP A 373 -20.78 -2.10 -8.02
C ASP A 373 -21.96 -1.24 -8.49
N GLU A 374 -22.99 -1.90 -8.94
CA GLU A 374 -24.19 -1.28 -9.49
C GLU A 374 -25.03 -0.58 -8.42
N LYS A 375 -24.94 -1.06 -7.18
CA LYS A 375 -25.67 -0.51 -6.03
C LYS A 375 -24.96 0.70 -5.41
N SER A 376 -23.78 1.03 -5.92
CA SER A 376 -23.02 2.19 -5.44
C SER A 376 -23.83 3.47 -5.58
N SER A 377 -23.97 4.19 -4.48
CA SER A 377 -24.51 5.57 -4.47
C SER A 377 -23.40 6.63 -4.56
N LYS A 378 -22.13 6.19 -4.71
CA LYS A 378 -20.97 7.07 -4.74
C LYS A 378 -21.01 7.95 -5.99
N MET A 379 -20.96 9.26 -5.77
CA MET A 379 -20.82 10.27 -6.82
C MET A 379 -19.44 10.93 -6.72
N VAL A 380 -18.80 11.12 -7.86
CA VAL A 380 -17.53 11.86 -7.97
C VAL A 380 -17.69 12.82 -9.16
N ASP A 381 -17.51 14.11 -8.91
CA ASP A 381 -17.65 15.19 -9.92
C ASP A 381 -18.97 15.08 -10.74
N GLY A 382 -20.09 14.78 -10.04
CA GLY A 382 -21.40 14.65 -10.67
C GLY A 382 -21.60 13.36 -11.50
N LYS A 383 -20.63 12.45 -11.51
CA LYS A 383 -20.70 11.16 -12.21
C LYS A 383 -20.92 10.03 -11.22
N LYS A 384 -21.81 9.10 -11.53
CA LYS A 384 -22.04 7.92 -10.73
C LYS A 384 -20.88 6.93 -10.91
N VAL A 385 -20.25 6.51 -9.80
CA VAL A 385 -19.26 5.44 -9.78
C VAL A 385 -20.02 4.10 -9.80
N ILE A 386 -19.73 3.26 -10.78
CA ILE A 386 -20.38 1.94 -10.95
C ILE A 386 -19.40 0.78 -10.89
N GLY A 387 -18.13 1.06 -10.65
CA GLY A 387 -17.11 0.03 -10.54
C GLY A 387 -15.72 0.61 -10.36
N HIS A 388 -14.76 -0.28 -10.34
CA HIS A 388 -13.35 0.07 -10.22
C HIS A 388 -12.49 -0.89 -11.07
N ILE A 389 -11.51 -0.34 -11.77
CA ILE A 389 -10.45 -1.12 -12.42
C ILE A 389 -9.16 -0.95 -11.63
N SER A 390 -8.58 -2.05 -11.16
CA SER A 390 -7.29 -2.06 -10.47
C SER A 390 -6.26 -2.88 -11.24
N TYR A 391 -5.00 -2.49 -11.09
CA TYR A 391 -3.85 -3.17 -11.67
C TYR A 391 -2.91 -3.59 -10.55
N THR A 392 -2.43 -4.83 -10.62
CA THR A 392 -1.46 -5.35 -9.64
C THR A 392 -0.21 -5.86 -10.36
N TYR A 393 0.94 -5.64 -9.72
CA TYR A 393 2.23 -6.16 -10.14
C TYR A 393 2.98 -6.69 -8.91
N ASN A 394 3.49 -7.91 -8.97
CA ASN A 394 4.13 -8.59 -7.82
C ASN A 394 3.26 -8.54 -6.54
N ARG A 395 1.95 -8.79 -6.67
CA ARG A 395 0.94 -8.78 -5.59
C ARG A 395 0.73 -7.43 -4.91
N LYS A 396 1.25 -6.34 -5.49
CA LYS A 396 1.01 -4.98 -5.01
C LYS A 396 0.12 -4.25 -6.01
N GLU A 397 -0.82 -3.50 -5.49
CA GLU A 397 -1.59 -2.58 -6.32
C GLU A 397 -0.69 -1.44 -6.78
N ILE A 398 -0.72 -1.17 -8.07
CA ILE A 398 0.13 -0.19 -8.75
C ILE A 398 -0.67 0.95 -9.37
N GLY A 399 -1.99 0.93 -9.17
CA GLY A 399 -2.92 1.95 -9.61
C GLY A 399 -4.17 1.37 -10.24
N GLY A 400 -5.06 2.26 -10.62
CA GLY A 400 -6.37 1.96 -11.18
C GLY A 400 -7.19 3.22 -11.36
N SER A 401 -8.49 3.05 -11.57
CA SER A 401 -9.46 4.14 -11.66
C SER A 401 -10.85 3.68 -11.29
N ASP A 402 -11.66 4.60 -10.78
CA ASP A 402 -13.10 4.38 -10.72
C ASP A 402 -13.67 4.33 -12.13
N ILE A 403 -14.72 3.53 -12.33
CA ILE A 403 -15.47 3.42 -13.57
C ILE A 403 -16.73 4.23 -13.40
N TYR A 404 -16.97 5.16 -14.30
CA TYR A 404 -18.11 6.06 -14.27
C TYR A 404 -19.11 5.73 -15.36
N TYR A 405 -20.38 5.86 -15.03
CA TYR A 405 -21.43 5.89 -16.01
C TYR A 405 -21.57 7.31 -16.56
N ALA A 406 -21.24 7.50 -17.83
CA ALA A 406 -21.49 8.73 -18.53
C ALA A 406 -22.90 8.64 -19.14
N LYS A 407 -23.85 9.42 -18.63
CA LYS A 407 -25.20 9.51 -19.22
C LYS A 407 -25.03 9.92 -20.69
N PRO A 408 -25.48 9.10 -21.67
CA PRO A 408 -25.35 9.49 -23.06
C PRO A 408 -26.12 10.79 -23.29
N ALA A 409 -25.54 11.68 -24.07
CA ALA A 409 -26.17 12.95 -24.47
C ALA A 409 -27.36 12.77 -25.42
N VAL A 410 -27.92 11.58 -25.53
CA VAL A 410 -29.05 11.26 -26.44
C VAL A 410 -30.33 11.15 -25.63
N ALA A 411 -31.29 11.96 -26.04
CA ALA A 411 -32.63 12.01 -25.52
C ALA A 411 -33.31 10.62 -25.47
N SER A 412 -33.91 10.35 -24.34
CA SER A 412 -35.03 9.40 -24.11
C SER A 412 -35.08 8.16 -25.00
N LEU A 413 -34.40 7.10 -24.59
CA LEU A 413 -34.92 5.76 -24.76
C LEU A 413 -35.63 5.39 -23.45
N ASN A 414 -36.86 4.95 -23.56
CA ASN A 414 -37.77 4.68 -22.45
C ASN A 414 -37.12 3.86 -21.33
N ASP A 415 -37.47 4.23 -20.08
CA ASP A 415 -37.03 3.66 -18.81
C ASP A 415 -37.42 2.19 -18.56
N SER A 416 -37.52 1.36 -19.58
CA SER A 416 -38.05 0.00 -19.45
C SER A 416 -37.06 -1.15 -19.69
N ILE A 417 -35.79 -0.87 -19.79
CA ILE A 417 -34.78 -1.93 -19.78
C ILE A 417 -34.16 -1.96 -18.39
N ASP A 418 -34.46 -3.00 -17.61
CA ASP A 418 -33.83 -3.25 -16.34
C ASP A 418 -32.37 -3.62 -16.58
N MET A 419 -31.49 -2.61 -16.40
CA MET A 419 -30.07 -2.79 -16.57
C MET A 419 -29.44 -3.72 -15.51
N ALA A 420 -30.12 -4.00 -14.41
CA ALA A 420 -29.61 -4.83 -13.33
C ALA A 420 -29.39 -6.29 -13.79
N ASP A 421 -30.31 -6.84 -14.60
CA ASP A 421 -30.17 -8.21 -15.10
C ASP A 421 -28.97 -8.35 -16.08
N TRP A 422 -28.69 -7.32 -16.85
CA TRP A 422 -27.58 -7.29 -17.79
C TRP A 422 -26.21 -7.29 -17.10
N PHE A 423 -26.11 -6.54 -16.03
CA PHE A 423 -24.87 -6.43 -15.26
C PHE A 423 -24.56 -7.73 -14.49
N THR A 424 -25.58 -8.41 -14.00
CA THR A 424 -25.39 -9.63 -13.20
C THR A 424 -24.72 -10.74 -14.03
N GLU A 425 -25.11 -10.92 -15.29
CA GLU A 425 -24.52 -11.93 -16.17
C GLU A 425 -23.10 -11.56 -16.62
N ALA A 426 -22.86 -10.27 -16.89
CA ALA A 426 -21.54 -9.78 -17.26
C ALA A 426 -20.52 -9.90 -16.12
N VAL A 427 -20.92 -9.61 -14.87
CA VAL A 427 -20.05 -9.75 -13.69
C VAL A 427 -19.75 -11.21 -13.39
N GLN A 428 -20.69 -12.13 -13.56
CA GLN A 428 -20.44 -13.57 -13.39
C GLN A 428 -19.42 -14.11 -14.39
N THR A 429 -19.45 -13.62 -15.63
CA THR A 429 -18.46 -14.03 -16.66
C THR A 429 -17.07 -13.42 -16.43
N ALA A 430 -16.99 -12.21 -15.90
CA ALA A 430 -15.74 -11.51 -15.66
C ALA A 430 -14.97 -12.06 -14.45
N ASN A 431 -15.69 -12.51 -13.44
CA ASN A 431 -15.10 -13.07 -12.21
C ASN A 431 -14.67 -14.53 -12.36
N LYS A 432 -14.86 -15.18 -13.51
CA LYS A 432 -14.22 -16.47 -13.81
C LYS A 432 -12.74 -16.25 -14.03
N GLU A 433 -11.98 -16.32 -12.95
CA GLU A 433 -10.52 -16.45 -13.08
C GLU A 433 -10.21 -17.59 -14.04
N PRO A 434 -9.29 -17.42 -14.98
CA PRO A 434 -8.85 -18.54 -15.82
C PRO A 434 -8.35 -19.63 -14.88
N PHE A 435 -9.03 -20.79 -14.92
CA PHE A 435 -8.74 -21.92 -14.06
C PHE A 435 -7.25 -22.26 -14.16
N GLN A 436 -6.52 -22.10 -13.08
CA GLN A 436 -5.05 -22.17 -13.08
C GLN A 436 -4.60 -23.63 -13.11
N TRP A 437 -4.72 -24.28 -14.27
CA TRP A 437 -4.27 -25.64 -14.52
C TRP A 437 -2.83 -25.91 -14.05
N LYS A 438 -1.95 -24.92 -14.16
CA LYS A 438 -0.57 -25.04 -13.70
C LYS A 438 -0.46 -25.24 -12.18
N ARG A 439 -1.29 -24.54 -11.38
CA ARG A 439 -1.32 -24.75 -9.92
C ARG A 439 -1.92 -26.08 -9.55
N LEU A 440 -2.98 -26.50 -10.23
CA LEU A 440 -3.61 -27.80 -10.01
C LEU A 440 -2.66 -28.93 -10.37
N ALA A 441 -1.93 -28.82 -11.48
CA ALA A 441 -0.91 -29.79 -11.88
C ALA A 441 0.22 -29.91 -10.85
N VAL A 442 0.70 -28.80 -10.29
CA VAL A 442 1.72 -28.82 -9.24
C VAL A 442 1.20 -29.49 -7.96
N ILE A 443 -0.03 -29.20 -7.55
CA ILE A 443 -0.66 -29.86 -6.39
C ILE A 443 -0.82 -31.35 -6.64
N LEU A 444 -1.27 -31.76 -7.82
CA LEU A 444 -1.42 -33.16 -8.20
C LEU A 444 -0.07 -33.91 -8.18
N ILE A 445 0.98 -33.29 -8.71
CA ILE A 445 2.34 -33.84 -8.66
C ILE A 445 2.80 -34.00 -7.21
N LEU A 446 2.58 -33.02 -6.35
CA LEU A 446 2.93 -33.11 -4.93
C LEU A 446 2.17 -34.25 -4.22
N VAL A 447 0.88 -34.40 -4.49
CA VAL A 447 0.07 -35.49 -3.93
C VAL A 447 0.59 -36.86 -4.40
N VAL A 448 0.93 -37.02 -5.68
CA VAL A 448 1.52 -38.24 -6.21
C VAL A 448 2.87 -38.56 -5.57
N VAL A 449 3.73 -37.58 -5.39
CA VAL A 449 5.02 -37.73 -4.69
C VAL A 449 4.82 -38.17 -3.23
N ILE A 450 3.88 -37.58 -2.53
CA ILE A 450 3.54 -37.97 -1.15
C ILE A 450 3.03 -39.41 -1.10
N LEU A 451 2.15 -39.81 -2.01
CA LEU A 451 1.64 -41.16 -2.10
C LEU A 451 2.76 -42.18 -2.35
N ILE A 452 3.69 -41.86 -3.27
CA ILE A 452 4.85 -42.73 -3.55
C ILE A 452 5.71 -42.89 -2.29
N VAL A 453 5.96 -41.80 -1.55
CA VAL A 453 6.73 -41.83 -0.29
C VAL A 453 6.01 -42.69 0.77
N VAL A 454 4.70 -42.54 0.90
CA VAL A 454 3.89 -43.32 1.85
C VAL A 454 3.92 -44.82 1.49
N ILE A 455 3.72 -45.16 0.22
CA ILE A 455 3.80 -46.55 -0.27
C ILE A 455 5.19 -47.10 0.01
N TYR A 456 6.24 -46.37 -0.27
CA TYR A 456 7.63 -46.78 0.01
C TYR A 456 7.86 -47.02 1.51
N ILE A 457 7.36 -46.19 2.38
CA ILE A 457 7.46 -46.36 3.84
C ILE A 457 6.72 -47.61 4.29
N ILE A 458 5.49 -47.83 3.78
CA ILE A 458 4.70 -49.04 4.10
C ILE A 458 5.42 -50.30 3.64
N HIS A 459 5.96 -50.30 2.43
CA HIS A 459 6.72 -51.45 1.86
C HIS A 459 7.96 -51.75 2.72
N ARG A 460 8.66 -50.72 3.11
CA ARG A 460 9.83 -50.83 3.99
C ARG A 460 9.47 -51.37 5.38
N MET A 461 8.39 -50.90 5.98
CA MET A 461 7.91 -51.37 7.27
C MET A 461 7.48 -52.86 7.21
N ARG A 462 6.87 -53.31 6.10
CA ARG A 462 6.54 -54.71 5.88
C ARG A 462 7.79 -55.58 5.76
N ALA A 463 8.77 -55.19 4.98
CA ALA A 463 10.05 -55.86 4.84
C ALA A 463 10.82 -55.96 6.17
N GLU A 464 10.82 -54.90 7.00
CA GLU A 464 11.43 -54.92 8.33
C GLU A 464 10.68 -55.85 9.31
N ARG A 465 9.34 -55.92 9.24
CA ARG A 465 8.54 -56.89 10.03
C ARG A 465 8.86 -58.33 9.61
N GLU A 466 8.92 -58.63 8.33
CA GLU A 466 9.29 -59.97 7.85
C GLU A 466 10.71 -60.39 8.28
N GLN A 467 11.66 -59.44 8.21
CA GLN A 467 13.03 -59.72 8.71
C GLN A 467 13.05 -60.00 10.21
N ARG A 468 12.27 -59.25 11.00
CA ARG A 468 12.14 -59.48 12.47
C ARG A 468 11.54 -60.86 12.76
N GLU A 469 10.51 -61.25 12.01
CA GLU A 469 9.90 -62.58 12.14
C GLU A 469 10.85 -63.71 11.72
N ARG A 470 11.60 -63.57 10.63
CA ARG A 470 12.65 -64.52 10.22
C ARG A 470 13.74 -64.67 11.28
N ARG A 471 14.18 -63.55 11.89
CA ARG A 471 15.14 -63.56 13.00
C ARG A 471 14.59 -64.26 14.26
N LYS A 472 13.31 -64.06 14.59
CA LYS A 472 12.64 -64.74 15.70
C LYS A 472 12.54 -66.24 15.47
N ARG A 473 12.16 -66.67 14.21
CA ARG A 473 12.10 -68.10 13.82
C ARG A 473 13.49 -68.73 13.91
N TYR A 474 14.52 -68.08 13.38
CA TYR A 474 15.90 -68.57 13.47
C TYR A 474 16.39 -68.69 14.91
N ARG A 475 16.09 -67.76 15.79
CA ARG A 475 16.42 -67.85 17.21
C ARG A 475 15.68 -68.98 17.94
N ARG A 476 14.44 -69.26 17.56
CA ARG A 476 13.65 -70.41 18.11
C ARG A 476 14.24 -71.73 17.66
N THR A 477 14.56 -71.94 16.41
CA THR A 477 15.20 -73.15 15.88
C THR A 477 16.58 -73.36 16.51
N ARG A 478 17.38 -72.31 16.70
CA ARG A 478 18.71 -72.40 17.34
C ARG A 478 18.59 -72.79 18.83
N LYS A 479 17.55 -72.32 19.57
CA LYS A 479 17.28 -72.70 20.96
C LYS A 479 16.82 -74.17 21.05
N SER A 480 15.99 -74.61 20.15
CA SER A 480 15.56 -76.02 20.06
C SER A 480 16.74 -76.96 19.81
N TYR A 481 17.64 -76.61 18.89
CA TYR A 481 18.83 -77.37 18.54
C TYR A 481 19.83 -77.48 19.74
N LYS A 482 19.95 -76.40 20.54
CA LYS A 482 20.78 -76.39 21.74
C LYS A 482 20.17 -77.22 22.88
N LYS A 483 18.83 -77.35 22.93
CA LYS A 483 18.16 -78.15 23.97
C LYS A 483 18.29 -79.66 23.70
N ASN A 484 18.26 -80.08 22.44
CA ASN A 484 18.42 -81.47 22.02
C ASN A 484 19.88 -81.98 22.08
N ARG A 485 20.87 -81.19 22.40
CA ARG A 485 22.29 -81.55 22.58
C ARG A 485 22.67 -81.74 24.07
N ARG A 486 21.70 -81.61 24.98
CA ARG A 486 21.91 -81.76 26.43
C ARG A 486 21.25 -83.01 27.02
N TYR A 487 20.87 -83.97 26.19
CA TYR A 487 20.48 -85.35 26.54
C TYR A 487 21.42 -86.31 25.85
#